data_8c9c6827386700ba7aa4065d09bab3c2
#
_entry.id   8c9c6827386700ba7aa4065d09bab3c2
#
_cell.length_a   1.000
_cell.length_b   1.000
_cell.length_c   1.000
_cell.angle_alpha   90.00
_cell.angle_beta   90.00
_cell.angle_gamma   90.00
#
_symmetry.space_group_name_H-M   'P 1'
#
loop_
_entity.id
_entity.type
_entity.pdbx_description
1 polymer ?
#
loop_
_entity_poly.entity_id
_entity_poly.type
_entity_poly.pdbx_seq_one_letter_code
_entity_poly.pdbx_strand_id
1 'polypeptide(L)'
;MNKLTDAYILSNGLSIPCVGFGTWQTPDGEIAANSVKCAIQSGYRHIDAAAIYGNEVSVGQGIAESGIPREELFVTSKVWNTERGYEKTMAAFEKTLKDLQLDYLDLYLIHWPASHNQFENWDELNLGTWKAMTELYKAGRVKAIGVSNFLPHHLESLLKTEVKPMVNQIEFHPGLMQAELVEFCRSHGMLIEAYSPLGTGRMLTNETLQSIAAKYNKSVAHVCIRWVLQNGVLPLPKSITPSRIQDNTNVFDFVLSDEDMATINAMPYCGGSGNHPDKVDF
;
A
#
# COMPACT_ATOMS: atom_id res chain seq x y z
N MET A 1 16.18 -5.85 -3.94
CA MET A 1 15.61 -6.71 -2.88
C MET A 1 15.91 -8.16 -3.21
N ASN A 2 16.51 -8.89 -2.29
CA ASN A 2 17.02 -10.25 -2.48
C ASN A 2 16.36 -11.28 -1.56
N LYS A 3 15.64 -10.83 -0.54
CA LYS A 3 14.93 -11.69 0.42
C LYS A 3 13.74 -10.95 1.02
N LEU A 4 12.78 -11.71 1.55
CA LEU A 4 11.54 -11.17 2.14
C LEU A 4 11.80 -10.25 3.35
N THR A 5 12.92 -10.43 4.03
CA THR A 5 13.33 -9.61 5.18
C THR A 5 14.06 -8.32 4.80
N ASP A 6 14.26 -8.05 3.50
CA ASP A 6 14.78 -6.75 3.05
C ASP A 6 13.74 -5.65 3.28
N ALA A 7 14.21 -4.41 3.39
CA ALA A 7 13.36 -3.27 3.68
C ALA A 7 13.76 -2.06 2.83
N TYR A 8 12.81 -1.21 2.53
CA TYR A 8 13.06 0.16 2.09
C TYR A 8 13.27 1.05 3.31
N ILE A 9 13.96 2.16 3.10
CA ILE A 9 14.15 3.18 4.14
C ILE A 9 13.32 4.41 3.75
N LEU A 10 12.39 4.80 4.60
CA LEU A 10 11.60 6.00 4.44
C LEU A 10 12.43 7.26 4.70
N SER A 11 11.97 8.43 4.26
CA SER A 11 12.70 9.69 4.40
C SER A 11 12.98 10.11 5.85
N ASN A 12 12.27 9.54 6.83
CA ASN A 12 12.53 9.73 8.25
C ASN A 12 13.48 8.68 8.87
N GLY A 13 14.05 7.77 8.05
CA GLY A 13 14.95 6.70 8.50
C GLY A 13 14.25 5.41 8.97
N LEU A 14 12.91 5.38 9.00
CA LEU A 14 12.17 4.17 9.38
C LEU A 14 12.28 3.10 8.29
N SER A 15 12.54 1.86 8.69
CA SER A 15 12.55 0.72 7.79
C SER A 15 11.12 0.19 7.57
N ILE A 16 10.74 -0.03 6.31
CA ILE A 16 9.48 -0.66 5.92
C ILE A 16 9.76 -1.94 5.13
N PRO A 17 9.20 -3.11 5.51
CA PRO A 17 9.42 -4.38 4.80
C PRO A 17 9.10 -4.28 3.31
N CYS A 18 9.92 -4.88 2.46
CA CYS A 18 9.87 -4.69 1.01
C CYS A 18 8.63 -5.29 0.32
N VAL A 19 7.87 -6.14 1.00
CA VAL A 19 6.57 -6.69 0.55
C VAL A 19 5.58 -6.59 1.70
N GLY A 20 4.41 -6.03 1.45
CA GLY A 20 3.31 -6.01 2.41
C GLY A 20 2.18 -6.95 2.01
N PHE A 21 1.32 -7.27 2.96
CA PHE A 21 0.11 -8.07 2.75
C PHE A 21 -1.12 -7.16 2.78
N GLY A 22 -1.81 -7.02 1.65
CA GLY A 22 -3.03 -6.24 1.52
C GLY A 22 -4.26 -6.98 2.08
N THR A 23 -5.21 -6.22 2.64
CA THR A 23 -6.45 -6.77 3.21
C THR A 23 -7.73 -6.27 2.52
N TRP A 24 -7.62 -5.48 1.44
CA TRP A 24 -8.78 -5.02 0.69
C TRP A 24 -9.59 -6.18 0.11
N GLN A 25 -10.92 -6.09 0.18
CA GLN A 25 -11.85 -7.15 -0.24
C GLN A 25 -11.60 -8.52 0.45
N THR A 26 -10.97 -8.51 1.62
CA THR A 26 -10.96 -9.71 2.46
C THR A 26 -12.22 -9.66 3.32
N PRO A 27 -13.10 -10.68 3.23
CA PRO A 27 -14.30 -10.73 4.05
C PRO A 27 -13.96 -10.66 5.54
N ASP A 28 -14.70 -9.85 6.28
CA ASP A 28 -14.55 -9.71 7.73
C ASP A 28 -14.76 -11.03 8.47
N GLY A 29 -14.34 -11.11 9.71
CA GLY A 29 -14.44 -12.31 10.55
C GLY A 29 -13.25 -13.27 10.35
N GLU A 30 -13.52 -14.56 10.51
CA GLU A 30 -12.49 -15.61 10.49
C GLU A 30 -11.62 -15.60 9.23
N ILE A 31 -12.18 -15.23 8.07
CA ILE A 31 -11.41 -15.20 6.82
C ILE A 31 -10.31 -14.13 6.88
N ALA A 32 -10.63 -12.94 7.37
CA ALA A 32 -9.63 -11.87 7.49
C ALA A 32 -8.60 -12.22 8.58
N ALA A 33 -9.03 -12.67 9.76
CA ALA A 33 -8.14 -13.04 10.84
C ALA A 33 -7.18 -14.18 10.43
N ASN A 34 -7.69 -15.25 9.83
CA ASN A 34 -6.88 -16.37 9.37
C ASN A 34 -5.93 -15.98 8.20
N SER A 35 -6.36 -15.11 7.29
CA SER A 35 -5.52 -14.65 6.18
C SER A 35 -4.34 -13.83 6.68
N VAL A 36 -4.55 -12.90 7.62
CA VAL A 36 -3.50 -12.09 8.24
C VAL A 36 -2.55 -12.96 9.06
N LYS A 37 -3.08 -13.84 9.90
CA LYS A 37 -2.28 -14.81 10.66
C LYS A 37 -1.41 -15.67 9.75
N CYS A 38 -1.98 -16.22 8.69
CA CYS A 38 -1.27 -17.01 7.68
C CYS A 38 -0.16 -16.19 6.99
N ALA A 39 -0.43 -14.93 6.63
CA ALA A 39 0.56 -14.05 6.02
C ALA A 39 1.76 -13.83 6.95
N ILE A 40 1.51 -13.49 8.22
CA ILE A 40 2.56 -13.26 9.21
C ILE A 40 3.38 -14.56 9.44
N GLN A 41 2.71 -15.71 9.55
CA GLN A 41 3.37 -17.01 9.70
C GLN A 41 4.15 -17.43 8.44
N SER A 42 3.76 -16.94 7.27
CA SER A 42 4.50 -17.12 6.00
C SER A 42 5.67 -16.16 5.83
N GLY A 43 5.93 -15.29 6.81
CA GLY A 43 7.09 -14.40 6.85
C GLY A 43 6.79 -12.94 6.48
N TYR A 44 5.56 -12.57 6.11
CA TYR A 44 5.22 -11.16 5.97
C TYR A 44 5.39 -10.44 7.32
N ARG A 45 5.90 -9.21 7.25
CA ARG A 45 6.04 -8.32 8.41
C ARG A 45 5.37 -6.98 8.20
N HIS A 46 4.75 -6.73 7.06
CA HIS A 46 3.96 -5.55 6.77
C HIS A 46 2.52 -5.96 6.43
N ILE A 47 1.55 -5.42 7.18
CA ILE A 47 0.10 -5.63 7.00
C ILE A 47 -0.52 -4.29 6.61
N ASP A 48 -1.18 -4.25 5.46
CA ASP A 48 -1.89 -3.06 4.94
C ASP A 48 -3.40 -3.22 5.12
N ALA A 49 -3.98 -2.38 5.97
CA ALA A 49 -5.40 -2.26 6.25
C ALA A 49 -5.96 -0.89 5.85
N ALA A 50 -7.24 -0.67 6.01
CA ALA A 50 -7.89 0.64 5.96
C ALA A 50 -9.25 0.59 6.65
N ALA A 51 -9.67 1.70 7.26
CA ALA A 51 -10.96 1.81 7.98
C ALA A 51 -12.16 1.42 7.10
N ILE A 52 -12.16 1.83 5.81
CA ILE A 52 -13.26 1.54 4.88
C ILE A 52 -13.39 0.07 4.50
N TYR A 53 -12.36 -0.75 4.72
CA TYR A 53 -12.43 -2.18 4.37
C TYR A 53 -13.38 -2.94 5.29
N GLY A 54 -13.73 -2.37 6.45
CA GLY A 54 -14.69 -2.93 7.39
C GLY A 54 -14.21 -4.21 8.09
N ASN A 55 -12.90 -4.47 8.06
CA ASN A 55 -12.30 -5.69 8.60
C ASN A 55 -11.15 -5.45 9.59
N GLU A 56 -10.95 -4.20 10.06
CA GLU A 56 -9.85 -3.87 10.97
C GLU A 56 -9.89 -4.69 12.28
N VAL A 57 -11.07 -4.98 12.82
CA VAL A 57 -11.19 -5.82 14.03
C VAL A 57 -10.60 -7.21 13.79
N SER A 58 -10.96 -7.83 12.68
CA SER A 58 -10.45 -9.17 12.32
C SER A 58 -8.98 -9.15 11.93
N VAL A 59 -8.51 -8.07 11.31
CA VAL A 59 -7.07 -7.85 11.03
C VAL A 59 -6.30 -7.79 12.35
N GLY A 60 -6.77 -7.01 13.33
CA GLY A 60 -6.19 -6.93 14.68
C GLY A 60 -6.15 -8.30 15.37
N GLN A 61 -7.25 -9.06 15.28
CA GLN A 61 -7.29 -10.43 15.79
C GLN A 61 -6.23 -11.32 15.13
N GLY A 62 -6.10 -11.28 13.79
CA GLY A 62 -5.10 -12.06 13.06
C GLY A 62 -3.66 -11.69 13.45
N ILE A 63 -3.39 -10.40 13.69
CA ILE A 63 -2.11 -9.92 14.22
C ILE A 63 -1.84 -10.51 15.61
N ALA A 64 -2.78 -10.39 16.54
CA ALA A 64 -2.65 -10.91 17.90
C ALA A 64 -2.44 -12.43 17.93
N GLU A 65 -3.18 -13.16 17.11
CA GLU A 65 -3.10 -14.63 17.02
C GLU A 65 -1.88 -15.14 16.25
N SER A 66 -1.12 -14.28 15.57
CA SER A 66 0.07 -14.69 14.80
C SER A 66 1.20 -15.20 15.68
N GLY A 67 1.24 -14.76 16.94
CA GLY A 67 2.30 -15.06 17.91
C GLY A 67 3.60 -14.27 17.70
N ILE A 68 3.62 -13.32 16.73
CA ILE A 68 4.79 -12.44 16.48
C ILE A 68 4.64 -11.17 17.31
N PRO A 69 5.69 -10.71 18.01
CA PRO A 69 5.68 -9.45 18.76
C PRO A 69 5.27 -8.26 17.87
N ARG A 70 4.46 -7.33 18.44
CA ARG A 70 3.95 -6.16 17.71
C ARG A 70 5.06 -5.30 17.10
N GLU A 71 6.17 -5.17 17.79
CA GLU A 71 7.34 -4.40 17.37
C GLU A 71 8.09 -4.99 16.17
N GLU A 72 7.87 -6.25 15.86
CA GLU A 72 8.40 -6.91 14.65
C GLU A 72 7.50 -6.72 13.43
N LEU A 73 6.30 -6.16 13.62
CA LEU A 73 5.32 -5.94 12.57
C LEU A 73 5.25 -4.46 12.18
N PHE A 74 5.07 -4.21 10.91
CA PHE A 74 4.77 -2.92 10.33
C PHE A 74 3.29 -2.91 9.93
N VAL A 75 2.46 -2.11 10.59
CA VAL A 75 1.01 -2.07 10.37
C VAL A 75 0.61 -0.72 9.81
N THR A 76 -0.02 -0.75 8.65
CA THR A 76 -0.57 0.41 7.95
C THR A 76 -2.09 0.42 8.06
N SER A 77 -2.68 1.58 8.29
CA SER A 77 -4.08 1.86 8.04
C SER A 77 -4.28 3.22 7.38
N LYS A 78 -5.52 3.57 7.03
CA LYS A 78 -5.84 4.74 6.22
C LYS A 78 -7.09 5.43 6.73
N VAL A 79 -7.04 6.77 6.85
CA VAL A 79 -8.23 7.57 7.13
C VAL A 79 -9.14 7.62 5.90
N TRP A 80 -10.43 7.33 6.12
CA TRP A 80 -11.39 7.34 5.02
C TRP A 80 -11.88 8.74 4.68
N ASN A 81 -12.45 8.87 3.50
CA ASN A 81 -12.84 10.14 2.89
C ASN A 81 -13.89 10.94 3.67
N THR A 82 -14.80 10.27 4.41
CA THR A 82 -15.79 10.92 5.27
C THR A 82 -15.20 11.58 6.51
N GLU A 83 -13.96 11.18 6.85
CA GLU A 83 -13.25 11.60 8.07
C GLU A 83 -12.15 12.64 7.79
N ARG A 84 -12.27 13.36 6.67
CA ARG A 84 -11.35 14.46 6.32
C ARG A 84 -11.48 15.65 7.27
N GLY A 85 -10.39 16.40 7.39
CA GLY A 85 -10.26 17.53 8.30
C GLY A 85 -9.70 17.09 9.66
N TYR A 86 -9.26 18.09 10.46
CA TYR A 86 -8.48 17.83 11.67
C TYR A 86 -9.21 16.96 12.70
N GLU A 87 -10.38 17.43 13.18
CA GLU A 87 -11.10 16.77 14.30
C GLU A 87 -11.57 15.36 13.94
N LYS A 88 -12.10 15.19 12.73
CA LYS A 88 -12.58 13.91 12.26
C LYS A 88 -11.44 12.90 12.10
N THR A 89 -10.31 13.36 11.56
CA THR A 89 -9.11 12.51 11.39
C THR A 89 -8.58 12.03 12.73
N MET A 90 -8.55 12.91 13.76
CA MET A 90 -8.16 12.52 15.12
C MET A 90 -9.09 11.44 15.69
N ALA A 91 -10.40 11.63 15.56
CA ALA A 91 -11.39 10.65 16.02
C ALA A 91 -11.30 9.31 15.25
N ALA A 92 -11.10 9.37 13.92
CA ALA A 92 -10.95 8.19 13.07
C ALA A 92 -9.69 7.39 13.44
N PHE A 93 -8.59 8.06 13.76
CA PHE A 93 -7.36 7.41 14.19
C PHE A 93 -7.57 6.61 15.49
N GLU A 94 -8.22 7.20 16.50
CA GLU A 94 -8.53 6.49 17.75
C GLU A 94 -9.44 5.29 17.52
N LYS A 95 -10.42 5.42 16.60
CA LYS A 95 -11.27 4.30 16.23
C LYS A 95 -10.47 3.17 15.56
N THR A 96 -9.60 3.51 14.61
CA THR A 96 -8.72 2.54 13.93
C THR A 96 -7.84 1.79 14.93
N LEU A 97 -7.19 2.49 15.88
CA LEU A 97 -6.39 1.82 16.92
C LEU A 97 -7.23 0.88 17.78
N LYS A 98 -8.44 1.31 18.16
CA LYS A 98 -9.38 0.47 18.92
C LYS A 98 -9.79 -0.77 18.14
N ASP A 99 -10.15 -0.62 16.87
CA ASP A 99 -10.59 -1.73 16.02
C ASP A 99 -9.46 -2.72 15.76
N LEU A 100 -8.26 -2.25 15.47
CA LEU A 100 -7.05 -3.07 15.31
C LEU A 100 -6.52 -3.63 16.64
N GLN A 101 -7.00 -3.14 17.79
CA GLN A 101 -6.49 -3.48 19.14
C GLN A 101 -4.98 -3.18 19.28
N LEU A 102 -4.56 -2.01 18.80
CA LEU A 102 -3.17 -1.56 18.79
C LEU A 102 -3.02 -0.23 19.54
N ASP A 103 -1.82 0.02 20.08
CA ASP A 103 -1.47 1.28 20.75
C ASP A 103 -0.89 2.32 19.79
N TYR A 104 -0.36 1.87 18.65
CA TYR A 104 0.25 2.72 17.62
C TYR A 104 0.14 2.08 16.24
N LEU A 105 0.28 2.91 15.20
CA LEU A 105 0.51 2.46 13.80
C LEU A 105 1.96 2.71 13.38
N ASP A 106 2.46 1.93 12.42
CA ASP A 106 3.73 2.20 11.78
C ASP A 106 3.57 3.20 10.63
N LEU A 107 2.46 3.12 9.88
CA LEU A 107 2.14 4.05 8.81
C LEU A 107 0.64 4.39 8.81
N TYR A 108 0.31 5.67 8.68
CA TYR A 108 -1.08 6.12 8.50
C TYR A 108 -1.17 6.95 7.22
N LEU A 109 -2.14 6.65 6.37
CA LEU A 109 -2.29 7.26 5.06
C LEU A 109 -3.62 8.03 4.95
N ILE A 110 -3.63 9.15 4.20
CA ILE A 110 -4.88 9.67 3.63
C ILE A 110 -5.25 8.75 2.47
N HIS A 111 -6.43 8.11 2.52
CA HIS A 111 -6.81 7.05 1.56
C HIS A 111 -7.01 7.58 0.14
N TRP A 112 -7.68 8.72 0.01
CA TRP A 112 -7.88 9.45 -1.24
C TRP A 112 -7.81 10.95 -0.98
N PRO A 113 -7.29 11.75 -1.90
CA PRO A 113 -7.33 13.19 -1.75
C PRO A 113 -8.79 13.70 -1.76
N ALA A 114 -9.07 14.79 -1.06
CA ALA A 114 -10.13 15.65 -1.49
C ALA A 114 -9.72 16.29 -2.83
N SER A 115 -10.64 16.45 -3.77
CA SER A 115 -10.36 17.00 -5.09
C SER A 115 -11.25 18.22 -5.39
N HIS A 116 -10.80 19.04 -6.32
CA HIS A 116 -11.52 20.25 -6.75
C HIS A 116 -12.90 19.95 -7.35
N ASN A 117 -13.12 18.74 -7.86
CA ASN A 117 -14.43 18.34 -8.39
C ASN A 117 -15.45 17.97 -7.30
N GLN A 118 -14.97 17.69 -6.08
CA GLN A 118 -15.82 17.34 -4.95
C GLN A 118 -16.07 18.51 -4.01
N PHE A 119 -15.04 19.35 -3.78
CA PHE A 119 -15.04 20.39 -2.75
C PHE A 119 -14.34 21.65 -3.24
N GLU A 120 -14.96 22.83 -3.08
CA GLU A 120 -14.29 24.10 -3.34
C GLU A 120 -13.04 24.28 -2.46
N ASN A 121 -13.11 23.85 -1.20
CA ASN A 121 -12.03 23.93 -0.21
C ASN A 121 -11.22 22.63 -0.10
N TRP A 122 -11.06 21.89 -1.19
CA TRP A 122 -10.40 20.57 -1.21
C TRP A 122 -8.98 20.59 -0.62
N ASP A 123 -8.21 21.62 -0.88
CA ASP A 123 -6.84 21.76 -0.38
C ASP A 123 -6.82 22.00 1.14
N GLU A 124 -7.72 22.83 1.66
CA GLU A 124 -7.87 23.03 3.10
C GLU A 124 -8.27 21.75 3.83
N LEU A 125 -9.12 20.92 3.23
CA LEU A 125 -9.51 19.63 3.78
C LEU A 125 -8.33 18.66 3.83
N ASN A 126 -7.52 18.59 2.76
CA ASN A 126 -6.31 17.80 2.74
C ASN A 126 -5.29 18.31 3.78
N LEU A 127 -5.06 19.62 3.86
CA LEU A 127 -4.18 20.23 4.86
C LEU A 127 -4.67 20.01 6.30
N GLY A 128 -5.97 20.11 6.54
CA GLY A 128 -6.55 19.84 7.86
C GLY A 128 -6.34 18.39 8.31
N THR A 129 -6.56 17.43 7.41
CA THR A 129 -6.27 16.01 7.63
C THR A 129 -4.77 15.81 7.89
N TRP A 130 -3.92 16.40 7.04
CA TRP A 130 -2.47 16.31 7.17
C TRP A 130 -1.93 16.88 8.48
N LYS A 131 -2.53 17.98 8.94
CA LYS A 131 -2.20 18.59 10.25
C LYS A 131 -2.45 17.61 11.39
N ALA A 132 -3.62 16.97 11.42
CA ALA A 132 -3.93 15.95 12.44
C ALA A 132 -2.91 14.80 12.40
N MET A 133 -2.61 14.27 11.22
CA MET A 133 -1.63 13.20 11.06
C MET A 133 -0.22 13.62 11.48
N THR A 134 0.17 14.88 11.20
CA THR A 134 1.46 15.44 11.65
C THR A 134 1.55 15.52 13.18
N GLU A 135 0.47 15.87 13.85
CA GLU A 135 0.44 15.90 15.32
C GLU A 135 0.51 14.50 15.93
N LEU A 136 -0.21 13.54 15.35
CA LEU A 136 -0.11 12.11 15.72
C LEU A 136 1.31 11.56 15.52
N TYR A 137 1.97 11.93 14.42
CA TYR A 137 3.36 11.57 14.15
C TYR A 137 4.31 12.16 15.18
N LYS A 138 4.21 13.46 15.48
CA LYS A 138 5.03 14.15 16.48
C LYS A 138 4.81 13.62 17.90
N ALA A 139 3.58 13.17 18.19
CA ALA A 139 3.23 12.52 19.46
C ALA A 139 3.69 11.06 19.56
N GLY A 140 4.29 10.49 18.51
CA GLY A 140 4.73 9.09 18.46
C GLY A 140 3.59 8.06 18.37
N ARG A 141 2.36 8.50 18.11
CA ARG A 141 1.20 7.62 17.94
C ARG A 141 1.22 6.87 16.57
N VAL A 142 1.92 7.44 15.61
CA VAL A 142 2.23 6.82 14.31
C VAL A 142 3.69 7.08 13.96
N LYS A 143 4.39 6.09 13.41
CA LYS A 143 5.84 6.18 13.13
C LYS A 143 6.17 6.79 11.76
N ALA A 144 5.22 6.77 10.82
CA ALA A 144 5.33 7.41 9.51
C ALA A 144 3.95 7.82 9.02
N ILE A 145 3.90 8.89 8.21
CA ILE A 145 2.67 9.38 7.60
C ILE A 145 2.85 9.54 6.10
N GLY A 146 1.78 9.30 5.36
CA GLY A 146 1.79 9.37 3.91
C GLY A 146 0.38 9.56 3.33
N VAL A 147 0.29 9.32 2.05
CA VAL A 147 -0.94 9.48 1.29
C VAL A 147 -1.17 8.28 0.38
N SER A 148 -2.38 8.19 -0.18
CA SER A 148 -2.72 7.21 -1.20
C SER A 148 -3.52 7.90 -2.30
N ASN A 149 -3.23 7.55 -3.56
CA ASN A 149 -3.90 8.10 -4.75
C ASN A 149 -3.71 9.61 -4.98
N PHE A 150 -2.71 10.24 -4.39
CA PHE A 150 -2.42 11.65 -4.60
C PHE A 150 -1.68 11.88 -5.91
N LEU A 151 -2.16 12.81 -6.72
CA LEU A 151 -1.49 13.32 -7.92
C LEU A 151 -0.59 14.52 -7.54
N PRO A 152 0.34 14.95 -8.43
CA PRO A 152 1.26 16.05 -8.13
C PRO A 152 0.58 17.30 -7.58
N HIS A 153 -0.51 17.74 -8.17
CA HIS A 153 -1.25 18.94 -7.72
C HIS A 153 -1.88 18.80 -6.33
N HIS A 154 -2.27 17.55 -5.93
CA HIS A 154 -2.74 17.28 -4.57
C HIS A 154 -1.60 17.33 -3.53
N LEU A 155 -0.37 17.05 -3.97
CA LEU A 155 0.82 17.00 -3.12
C LEU A 155 1.44 18.38 -2.87
N GLU A 156 1.20 19.36 -3.75
CA GLU A 156 1.90 20.64 -3.74
C GLU A 156 1.81 21.39 -2.40
N SER A 157 0.63 21.39 -1.76
CA SER A 157 0.44 22.04 -0.46
C SER A 157 1.08 21.23 0.67
N LEU A 158 0.95 19.90 0.65
CA LEU A 158 1.54 19.03 1.66
C LEU A 158 3.07 19.07 1.63
N LEU A 159 3.68 19.20 0.45
CA LEU A 159 5.12 19.32 0.28
C LEU A 159 5.72 20.62 0.85
N LYS A 160 4.88 21.63 1.10
CA LYS A 160 5.28 22.90 1.75
C LYS A 160 5.19 22.84 3.27
N THR A 161 4.59 21.78 3.83
CA THR A 161 4.48 21.60 5.30
C THR A 161 5.79 21.11 5.91
N GLU A 162 5.90 21.23 7.23
CA GLU A 162 7.09 20.80 7.99
C GLU A 162 7.38 19.30 7.83
N VAL A 163 6.35 18.46 7.99
CA VAL A 163 6.44 17.02 7.78
C VAL A 163 5.84 16.72 6.42
N LYS A 164 6.64 16.19 5.51
CA LYS A 164 6.23 15.84 4.15
C LYS A 164 5.74 14.40 4.09
N PRO A 165 4.85 14.04 3.13
CA PRO A 165 4.47 12.66 2.92
C PRO A 165 5.70 11.77 2.65
N MET A 166 5.77 10.62 3.35
CA MET A 166 6.87 9.67 3.22
C MET A 166 6.55 8.54 2.23
N VAL A 167 5.26 8.32 2.00
CA VAL A 167 4.73 7.27 1.12
C VAL A 167 3.60 7.85 0.28
N ASN A 168 3.52 7.42 -1.00
CA ASN A 168 2.31 7.52 -1.79
C ASN A 168 1.93 6.11 -2.28
N GLN A 169 0.81 5.57 -1.79
CA GLN A 169 0.31 4.26 -2.18
C GLN A 169 -0.63 4.41 -3.38
N ILE A 170 -0.28 3.80 -4.51
CA ILE A 170 -1.01 3.96 -5.79
C ILE A 170 -1.32 2.61 -6.44
N GLU A 171 -2.27 2.58 -7.37
CA GLU A 171 -2.42 1.43 -8.24
C GLU A 171 -1.20 1.33 -9.16
N PHE A 172 -0.48 0.21 -9.07
CA PHE A 172 0.72 0.03 -9.87
C PHE A 172 0.89 -1.46 -10.23
N HIS A 173 0.85 -1.76 -11.53
CA HIS A 173 0.99 -3.11 -12.08
C HIS A 173 1.44 -3.04 -13.54
N PRO A 174 1.85 -4.15 -14.18
CA PRO A 174 2.12 -4.18 -15.61
C PRO A 174 0.98 -3.55 -16.42
N GLY A 175 1.31 -2.64 -17.34
CA GLY A 175 0.32 -1.86 -18.10
C GLY A 175 -0.28 -0.66 -17.36
N LEU A 176 0.12 -0.39 -16.11
CA LEU A 176 -0.23 0.84 -15.38
C LEU A 176 0.94 1.26 -14.48
N MET A 177 1.97 1.85 -15.08
CA MET A 177 3.18 2.26 -14.35
C MET A 177 3.08 3.64 -13.69
N GLN A 178 2.21 4.51 -14.17
CA GLN A 178 2.12 5.91 -13.71
C GLN A 178 3.50 6.59 -13.61
N ALA A 179 4.35 6.43 -14.64
CA ALA A 179 5.76 6.75 -14.58
C ALA A 179 6.08 8.19 -14.13
N GLU A 180 5.31 9.17 -14.62
CA GLU A 180 5.48 10.58 -14.25
C GLU A 180 5.17 10.82 -12.76
N LEU A 181 4.11 10.19 -12.24
CA LEU A 181 3.76 10.28 -10.81
C LEU A 181 4.83 9.61 -9.94
N VAL A 182 5.30 8.43 -10.35
CA VAL A 182 6.35 7.69 -9.64
C VAL A 182 7.62 8.53 -9.56
N GLU A 183 8.05 9.13 -10.67
CA GLU A 183 9.24 9.98 -10.72
C GLU A 183 9.06 11.25 -9.87
N PHE A 184 7.90 11.89 -9.96
CA PHE A 184 7.56 13.03 -9.11
C PHE A 184 7.69 12.67 -7.62
N CYS A 185 7.09 11.57 -7.19
CA CYS A 185 7.15 11.13 -5.80
C CYS A 185 8.59 10.84 -5.35
N ARG A 186 9.37 10.15 -6.19
CA ARG A 186 10.78 9.82 -5.90
C ARG A 186 11.65 11.07 -5.76
N SER A 187 11.47 12.05 -6.65
CA SER A 187 12.23 13.31 -6.59
C SER A 187 11.95 14.11 -5.29
N HIS A 188 10.84 13.82 -4.62
CA HIS A 188 10.47 14.38 -3.32
C HIS A 188 10.72 13.45 -2.12
N GLY A 189 11.44 12.33 -2.34
CA GLY A 189 11.82 11.40 -1.27
C GLY A 189 10.67 10.51 -0.75
N MET A 190 9.60 10.36 -1.53
CA MET A 190 8.49 9.47 -1.19
C MET A 190 8.71 8.06 -1.74
N LEU A 191 8.46 7.05 -0.91
CA LEU A 191 8.36 5.67 -1.37
C LEU A 191 7.00 5.46 -2.06
N ILE A 192 7.00 4.71 -3.15
CA ILE A 192 5.77 4.23 -3.79
C ILE A 192 5.42 2.84 -3.28
N GLU A 193 4.18 2.67 -2.83
CA GLU A 193 3.56 1.35 -2.59
C GLU A 193 2.57 1.04 -3.70
N ALA A 194 2.60 -0.20 -4.16
CA ALA A 194 1.75 -0.71 -5.23
C ALA A 194 0.57 -1.50 -4.67
N TYR A 195 -0.61 -0.92 -4.61
CA TYR A 195 -1.79 -1.75 -4.43
C TYR A 195 -2.21 -2.39 -5.76
N SER A 196 -2.95 -3.50 -5.69
CA SER A 196 -3.36 -4.31 -6.84
C SER A 196 -2.20 -4.67 -7.80
N PRO A 197 -1.06 -5.19 -7.31
CA PRO A 197 0.11 -5.47 -8.16
C PRO A 197 -0.16 -6.52 -9.24
N LEU A 198 -1.27 -7.25 -9.16
CA LEU A 198 -1.76 -8.21 -10.15
C LEU A 198 -2.92 -7.65 -10.99
N GLY A 199 -3.18 -6.33 -10.96
CA GLY A 199 -4.30 -5.69 -11.66
C GLY A 199 -5.66 -6.30 -11.29
N THR A 200 -5.90 -6.61 -10.01
CA THR A 200 -7.09 -7.34 -9.53
C THR A 200 -7.33 -8.69 -10.22
N GLY A 201 -6.24 -9.36 -10.63
CA GLY A 201 -6.28 -10.67 -11.30
C GLY A 201 -6.24 -10.61 -12.83
N ARG A 202 -6.42 -9.44 -13.46
CA ARG A 202 -6.37 -9.29 -14.93
C ARG A 202 -5.04 -9.73 -15.53
N MET A 203 -3.94 -9.51 -14.81
CA MET A 203 -2.60 -9.88 -15.29
C MET A 203 -2.43 -11.38 -15.46
N LEU A 204 -3.16 -12.20 -14.71
CA LEU A 204 -2.97 -13.66 -14.69
C LEU A 204 -3.22 -14.34 -16.04
N THR A 205 -4.01 -13.73 -16.92
CA THR A 205 -4.35 -14.25 -18.25
C THR A 205 -3.62 -13.52 -19.39
N ASN A 206 -2.72 -12.59 -19.07
CA ASN A 206 -1.98 -11.85 -20.08
C ASN A 206 -0.89 -12.74 -20.72
N GLU A 207 -0.95 -12.92 -22.04
CA GLU A 207 -0.07 -13.82 -22.81
C GLU A 207 1.42 -13.43 -22.73
N THR A 208 1.72 -12.13 -22.76
CA THR A 208 3.10 -11.65 -22.62
C THR A 208 3.68 -12.03 -21.24
N LEU A 209 2.92 -11.81 -20.17
CA LEU A 209 3.34 -12.17 -18.82
C LEU A 209 3.42 -13.69 -18.63
N GLN A 210 2.53 -14.47 -19.25
CA GLN A 210 2.61 -15.93 -19.24
C GLN A 210 3.87 -16.43 -19.94
N SER A 211 4.22 -15.86 -21.10
CA SER A 211 5.44 -16.20 -21.84
C SER A 211 6.70 -15.88 -21.03
N ILE A 212 6.73 -14.72 -20.35
CA ILE A 212 7.85 -14.34 -19.47
C ILE A 212 7.90 -15.27 -18.25
N ALA A 213 6.77 -15.56 -17.62
CA ALA A 213 6.71 -16.46 -16.46
C ALA A 213 7.27 -17.86 -16.78
N ALA A 214 6.96 -18.39 -17.97
CA ALA A 214 7.48 -19.67 -18.44
C ALA A 214 9.03 -19.69 -18.53
N LYS A 215 9.68 -18.59 -18.95
CA LYS A 215 11.16 -18.51 -19.02
C LYS A 215 11.82 -18.76 -17.67
N TYR A 216 11.17 -18.34 -16.58
CA TYR A 216 11.71 -18.43 -15.22
C TYR A 216 11.14 -19.61 -14.42
N ASN A 217 10.26 -20.43 -15.03
CA ASN A 217 9.49 -21.46 -14.33
C ASN A 217 8.74 -20.91 -13.12
N LYS A 218 8.09 -19.75 -13.30
CA LYS A 218 7.35 -19.00 -12.28
C LYS A 218 5.90 -18.78 -12.72
N SER A 219 5.04 -18.42 -11.76
CA SER A 219 3.69 -17.96 -12.07
C SER A 219 3.70 -16.49 -12.54
N VAL A 220 2.63 -16.07 -13.23
CA VAL A 220 2.43 -14.66 -13.56
C VAL A 220 2.37 -13.78 -12.32
N ALA A 221 1.81 -14.29 -11.21
CA ALA A 221 1.79 -13.57 -9.94
C ALA A 221 3.21 -13.26 -9.43
N HIS A 222 4.11 -14.25 -9.49
CA HIS A 222 5.52 -14.05 -9.13
C HIS A 222 6.19 -13.01 -10.02
N VAL A 223 5.96 -13.07 -11.34
CA VAL A 223 6.51 -12.09 -12.30
C VAL A 223 6.04 -10.68 -11.97
N CYS A 224 4.74 -10.49 -11.74
CA CYS A 224 4.19 -9.17 -11.40
C CYS A 224 4.78 -8.62 -10.09
N ILE A 225 4.82 -9.42 -9.03
CA ILE A 225 5.37 -8.99 -7.73
C ILE A 225 6.87 -8.68 -7.86
N ARG A 226 7.64 -9.53 -8.55
CA ARG A 226 9.06 -9.32 -8.79
C ARG A 226 9.32 -8.07 -9.63
N TRP A 227 8.52 -7.84 -10.66
CA TRP A 227 8.60 -6.65 -11.51
C TRP A 227 8.34 -5.37 -10.69
N VAL A 228 7.36 -5.36 -9.80
CA VAL A 228 7.11 -4.22 -8.89
C VAL A 228 8.36 -3.95 -8.04
N LEU A 229 8.93 -5.00 -7.42
CA LEU A 229 10.16 -4.89 -6.62
C LEU A 229 11.35 -4.37 -7.43
N GLN A 230 11.53 -4.84 -8.67
CA GLN A 230 12.64 -4.40 -9.53
C GLN A 230 12.46 -2.97 -10.04
N ASN A 231 11.22 -2.47 -10.10
CA ASN A 231 10.95 -1.05 -10.30
C ASN A 231 11.18 -0.21 -9.04
N GLY A 232 11.68 -0.77 -7.93
CA GLY A 232 11.90 -0.03 -6.68
C GLY A 232 10.61 0.45 -6.01
N VAL A 233 9.52 -0.30 -6.20
CA VAL A 233 8.19 -0.07 -5.64
C VAL A 233 7.86 -1.22 -4.68
N LEU A 234 7.12 -0.93 -3.61
CA LEU A 234 6.73 -1.91 -2.60
C LEU A 234 5.39 -2.55 -2.98
N PRO A 235 5.33 -3.86 -3.31
CA PRO A 235 4.07 -4.51 -3.66
C PRO A 235 3.25 -4.91 -2.42
N LEU A 236 1.92 -4.80 -2.56
CA LEU A 236 0.92 -5.21 -1.58
C LEU A 236 0.01 -6.31 -2.18
N PRO A 237 0.51 -7.53 -2.43
CA PRO A 237 -0.33 -8.62 -2.88
C PRO A 237 -1.35 -9.01 -1.82
N LYS A 238 -2.51 -9.49 -2.26
CA LYS A 238 -3.61 -9.96 -1.40
C LYS A 238 -4.08 -11.34 -1.84
N SER A 239 -4.35 -12.21 -0.89
CA SER A 239 -5.07 -13.47 -1.10
C SER A 239 -5.79 -13.89 0.19
N ILE A 240 -6.85 -14.70 0.05
CA ILE A 240 -7.49 -15.39 1.16
C ILE A 240 -7.19 -16.90 1.15
N THR A 241 -6.41 -17.36 0.16
CA THR A 241 -6.03 -18.77 0.01
C THR A 241 -4.64 -18.97 0.62
N PRO A 242 -4.50 -19.78 1.70
CA PRO A 242 -3.24 -19.92 2.42
C PRO A 242 -2.04 -20.29 1.52
N SER A 243 -2.22 -21.23 0.59
CA SER A 243 -1.15 -21.60 -0.35
C SER A 243 -0.69 -20.46 -1.24
N ARG A 244 -1.63 -19.58 -1.71
CA ARG A 244 -1.27 -18.40 -2.51
C ARG A 244 -0.63 -17.30 -1.66
N ILE A 245 -1.05 -17.14 -0.39
CA ILE A 245 -0.43 -16.19 0.55
C ILE A 245 1.05 -16.54 0.69
N GLN A 246 1.35 -17.80 0.97
CA GLN A 246 2.71 -18.30 1.08
C GLN A 246 3.46 -18.20 -0.26
N ASP A 247 2.85 -18.62 -1.36
CA ASP A 247 3.48 -18.67 -2.68
C ASP A 247 3.88 -17.28 -3.19
N ASN A 248 3.10 -16.24 -2.89
CA ASN A 248 3.42 -14.86 -3.25
C ASN A 248 4.72 -14.32 -2.61
N THR A 249 5.30 -15.01 -1.62
CA THR A 249 6.62 -14.68 -1.06
C THR A 249 7.80 -15.26 -1.86
N ASN A 250 7.56 -16.21 -2.78
CA ASN A 250 8.58 -16.91 -3.55
C ASN A 250 9.06 -16.12 -4.78
N VAL A 251 9.45 -14.87 -4.56
CA VAL A 251 9.81 -13.90 -5.61
C VAL A 251 11.27 -13.44 -5.55
N PHE A 252 12.05 -14.03 -4.66
CA PHE A 252 13.44 -13.61 -4.41
C PHE A 252 14.49 -14.54 -5.00
N ASP A 253 14.10 -15.70 -5.51
CA ASP A 253 14.99 -16.72 -6.08
C ASP A 253 15.22 -16.56 -7.59
N PHE A 254 14.69 -15.51 -8.20
CA PHE A 254 14.90 -15.15 -9.60
C PHE A 254 14.94 -13.63 -9.78
N VAL A 255 15.49 -13.20 -10.91
CA VAL A 255 15.55 -11.80 -11.33
C VAL A 255 15.10 -11.72 -12.79
N LEU A 256 14.16 -10.83 -13.08
CA LEU A 256 13.77 -10.55 -14.47
C LEU A 256 14.93 -9.87 -15.19
N SER A 257 15.22 -10.30 -16.41
CA SER A 257 16.24 -9.66 -17.26
C SER A 257 15.84 -8.24 -17.64
N ASP A 258 16.80 -7.43 -18.02
CA ASP A 258 16.55 -6.06 -18.49
C ASP A 258 15.62 -6.06 -19.72
N GLU A 259 15.73 -7.06 -20.60
CA GLU A 259 14.85 -7.23 -21.75
C GLU A 259 13.40 -7.51 -21.32
N ASP A 260 13.20 -8.42 -20.37
CA ASP A 260 11.85 -8.75 -19.86
C ASP A 260 11.28 -7.58 -19.06
N MET A 261 12.10 -6.88 -18.28
CA MET A 261 11.69 -5.63 -17.61
C MET A 261 11.24 -4.57 -18.61
N ALA A 262 12.01 -4.34 -19.68
CA ALA A 262 11.66 -3.40 -20.73
C ALA A 262 10.38 -3.79 -21.45
N THR A 263 10.19 -5.10 -21.73
CA THR A 263 8.98 -5.63 -22.36
C THR A 263 7.75 -5.37 -21.47
N ILE A 264 7.84 -5.63 -20.17
CA ILE A 264 6.73 -5.39 -19.24
C ILE A 264 6.47 -3.88 -19.07
N ASN A 265 7.53 -3.06 -18.99
CA ASN A 265 7.41 -1.60 -18.88
C ASN A 265 6.75 -0.97 -20.12
N ALA A 266 6.92 -1.57 -21.29
CA ALA A 266 6.34 -1.10 -22.54
C ALA A 266 4.92 -1.63 -22.79
N MET A 267 4.35 -2.44 -21.89
CA MET A 267 2.99 -2.95 -22.05
C MET A 267 2.00 -1.79 -22.13
N PRO A 268 1.06 -1.83 -23.09
CA PRO A 268 0.03 -0.81 -23.21
C PRO A 268 -0.89 -0.82 -21.98
N TYR A 269 -1.52 0.31 -21.72
CA TYR A 269 -2.54 0.38 -20.67
C TYR A 269 -3.60 -0.70 -20.86
N CYS A 270 -3.77 -1.53 -19.86
CA CYS A 270 -4.67 -2.69 -19.90
C CYS A 270 -5.83 -2.59 -18.90
N GLY A 271 -6.12 -1.37 -18.45
CA GLY A 271 -7.14 -1.11 -17.44
C GLY A 271 -6.56 -1.05 -16.03
N GLY A 272 -7.28 -0.43 -15.14
CA GLY A 272 -7.05 -0.30 -13.71
C GLY A 272 -8.36 -0.50 -12.95
N SER A 273 -8.43 -0.04 -11.70
CA SER A 273 -9.65 0.00 -10.89
C SER A 273 -10.75 0.88 -11.53
N GLY A 274 -10.38 1.74 -12.46
CA GLY A 274 -11.26 2.73 -13.08
C GLY A 274 -11.38 4.01 -12.26
N ASN A 275 -10.85 4.04 -11.07
CA ASN A 275 -10.90 5.19 -10.17
C ASN A 275 -9.79 6.18 -10.50
N HIS A 276 -10.15 7.42 -10.76
CA HIS A 276 -9.19 8.51 -10.97
C HIS A 276 -9.31 9.50 -9.80
N PRO A 277 -8.20 9.93 -9.16
CA PRO A 277 -8.25 10.76 -7.97
C PRO A 277 -9.08 12.06 -8.10
N ASP A 278 -9.10 12.66 -9.29
CA ASP A 278 -9.92 13.86 -9.55
C ASP A 278 -11.36 13.56 -9.95
N LYS A 279 -11.75 12.29 -10.09
CA LYS A 279 -13.06 11.91 -10.64
C LYS A 279 -13.89 11.01 -9.74
N VAL A 280 -13.28 10.52 -8.66
CA VAL A 280 -14.03 9.73 -7.67
C VAL A 280 -15.03 10.60 -6.94
N ASP A 281 -16.20 10.04 -6.62
CA ASP A 281 -17.34 10.70 -6.01
C ASP A 281 -17.76 10.10 -4.64
N PHE A 282 -16.90 9.25 -4.08
CA PHE A 282 -17.10 8.61 -2.78
C PHE A 282 -16.29 9.22 -1.64
#